data_2bf692a0eb06eb1dd5aec6c517cd7c31
#
_entry.id   2bf692a0eb06eb1dd5aec6c517cd7c31
#
_cell.length_a   1.000
_cell.length_b   1.000
_cell.length_c   1.000
_cell.angle_alpha   90.00
_cell.angle_beta   90.00
_cell.angle_gamma   90.00
#
_symmetry.space_group_name_H-M   'P 1'
#
loop_
_entity.id
_entity.type
_entity.pdbx_description
1 polymer ?
#
loop_
_entity_poly.entity_id
_entity_poly.type
_entity_poly.pdbx_seq_one_letter_code
_entity_poly.pdbx_strand_id
1 'polypeptide(L)'
;MKLFTLVALLMFLFVLNLYVMKESSTSIKALLPVLFGFFIMGFCDVVGIATSYVKADFGLSETIAGFLPSMVFLWFLLLAVPAAIFMNRIGRKKTVLVSMLVTIVGMIIPFIDYNLYTCLIAFALLGIGNTILQVSLNPLLT
;
A
#
# COMPACT_ATOMS: atom_id res chain seq x y z
N MET A 1 0.23 -16.82 -3.29
CA MET A 1 -0.40 -16.81 -1.96
C MET A 1 0.60 -16.58 -0.83
N LYS A 2 1.60 -17.44 -0.61
CA LYS A 2 2.59 -17.31 0.50
C LYS A 2 3.37 -15.98 0.51
N LEU A 3 3.68 -15.40 -0.65
CA LEU A 3 4.40 -14.14 -0.76
C LEU A 3 3.57 -12.95 -0.22
N PHE A 4 2.27 -12.90 -0.52
CA PHE A 4 1.36 -11.86 -0.02
C PHE A 4 1.22 -11.92 1.51
N THR A 5 1.13 -13.13 2.07
CA THR A 5 1.07 -13.32 3.53
C THR A 5 2.36 -12.84 4.20
N LEU A 6 3.51 -13.14 3.60
CA LEU A 6 4.82 -12.71 4.11
C LEU A 6 4.92 -11.17 4.11
N VAL A 7 4.47 -10.52 3.03
CA VAL A 7 4.51 -9.05 2.92
C VAL A 7 3.54 -8.40 3.90
N ALA A 8 2.32 -8.94 4.04
CA ALA A 8 1.37 -8.45 5.04
C ALA A 8 1.94 -8.57 6.48
N LEU A 9 2.60 -9.69 6.77
CA LEU A 9 3.26 -9.91 8.07
C LEU A 9 4.42 -8.93 8.29
N LEU A 10 5.26 -8.71 7.29
CA LEU A 10 6.36 -7.74 7.33
C LEU A 10 5.84 -6.32 7.50
N MET A 11 4.75 -5.95 6.81
CA MET A 11 4.09 -4.66 6.99
C MET A 11 3.54 -4.49 8.40
N PHE A 12 2.92 -5.54 8.96
CA PHE A 12 2.40 -5.51 10.34
C PHE A 12 3.54 -5.32 11.36
N LEU A 13 4.61 -6.08 11.23
CA LEU A 13 5.80 -5.94 12.09
C LEU A 13 6.43 -4.56 11.98
N PHE A 14 6.42 -3.97 10.80
CA PHE A 14 6.93 -2.64 10.57
C PHE A 14 6.03 -1.55 11.19
N VAL A 15 4.71 -1.67 11.08
CA VAL A 15 3.75 -0.80 11.77
C VAL A 15 3.99 -0.85 13.28
N LEU A 16 4.19 -2.05 13.82
CA LEU A 16 4.50 -2.25 15.23
C LEU A 16 5.82 -1.56 15.62
N ASN A 17 6.85 -1.68 14.78
CA ASN A 17 8.16 -1.06 15.01
C ASN A 17 8.08 0.47 14.95
N LEU A 18 7.35 1.05 13.99
CA LEU A 18 7.09 2.50 13.92
C LEU A 18 6.33 3.03 15.15
N TYR A 19 5.40 2.24 15.67
CA TYR A 19 4.65 2.60 16.88
C TYR A 19 5.54 2.62 18.13
N VAL A 20 6.46 1.66 18.23
CA VAL A 20 7.39 1.51 19.36
C VAL A 20 8.53 2.54 19.32
N MET A 21 8.94 3.02 18.15
CA MET A 21 9.98 4.04 18.02
C MET A 21 9.47 5.42 18.45
N LYS A 22 9.58 5.68 19.76
CA LYS A 22 9.45 7.00 20.38
C LYS A 22 10.51 7.93 19.81
N GLU A 23 10.14 9.16 19.51
CA GLU A 23 10.99 10.24 18.99
C GLU A 23 12.42 10.19 19.56
N SER A 24 13.39 9.90 18.71
CA SER A 24 14.78 10.10 19.02
C SER A 24 15.59 10.28 17.75
N SER A 25 16.05 11.50 17.57
CA SER A 25 17.33 11.87 16.94
C SER A 25 17.67 11.25 15.56
N THR A 26 18.14 12.09 14.69
CA THR A 26 18.77 11.90 13.35
C THR A 26 19.80 10.76 13.30
N SER A 27 19.39 9.54 13.56
CA SER A 27 20.21 8.35 13.56
C SER A 27 19.77 7.42 12.42
N ILE A 28 20.68 6.62 11.89
CA ILE A 28 20.43 5.51 10.94
C ILE A 28 19.18 4.69 11.33
N LYS A 29 18.90 4.57 12.65
CA LYS A 29 17.71 3.93 13.18
C LYS A 29 16.39 4.59 12.77
N ALA A 30 16.38 5.89 12.52
CA ALA A 30 15.20 6.60 12.04
C ALA A 30 15.07 6.51 10.50
N LEU A 31 16.16 6.33 9.78
CA LEU A 31 16.18 6.18 8.33
C LEU A 31 15.69 4.77 7.89
N LEU A 32 16.02 3.74 8.65
CA LEU A 32 15.66 2.35 8.33
C LEU A 32 14.16 2.14 8.11
N PRO A 33 13.23 2.66 8.96
CA PRO A 33 11.80 2.61 8.74
C PRO A 33 11.36 3.30 7.44
N VAL A 34 11.96 4.43 7.11
CA VAL A 34 11.60 5.17 5.89
C VAL A 34 12.01 4.37 4.65
N LEU A 35 13.23 3.83 4.63
CA LEU A 35 13.71 2.96 3.56
C LEU A 35 12.84 1.71 3.38
N PHE A 36 12.40 1.11 4.50
CA PHE A 36 11.49 -0.02 4.44
C PHE A 36 10.10 0.37 3.90
N GLY A 37 9.61 1.57 4.24
CA GLY A 37 8.39 2.13 3.64
C GLY A 37 8.49 2.26 2.12
N PHE A 38 9.64 2.72 1.60
CA PHE A 38 9.90 2.76 0.16
C PHE A 38 9.97 1.37 -0.47
N PHE A 39 10.53 0.40 0.24
CA PHE A 39 10.54 -1.00 -0.22
C PHE A 39 9.10 -1.54 -0.36
N ILE A 40 8.23 -1.28 0.61
CA ILE A 40 6.82 -1.67 0.55
C ILE A 40 6.11 -0.95 -0.60
N MET A 41 6.39 0.33 -0.80
CA MET A 41 5.85 1.11 -1.91
C MET A 41 6.21 0.48 -3.26
N GLY A 42 7.49 0.16 -3.48
CA GLY A 42 7.95 -0.54 -4.68
C GLY A 42 7.30 -1.92 -4.85
N PHE A 43 7.00 -2.61 -3.74
CA PHE A 43 6.28 -3.88 -3.79
C PHE A 43 4.80 -3.71 -4.19
N CYS A 44 4.15 -2.65 -3.76
CA CYS A 44 2.79 -2.33 -4.22
C CYS A 44 2.75 -2.02 -5.72
N ASP A 45 3.83 -1.52 -6.30
CA ASP A 45 3.93 -1.22 -7.73
C ASP A 45 4.05 -2.50 -8.60
N VAL A 46 4.34 -3.67 -8.00
CA VAL A 46 4.34 -4.98 -8.68
C VAL A 46 2.91 -5.51 -8.95
N VAL A 47 1.93 -4.63 -8.94
CA VAL A 47 0.51 -4.91 -9.25
C VAL A 47 0.34 -5.57 -10.63
N GLY A 48 1.21 -5.28 -11.60
CA GLY A 48 1.17 -5.90 -12.93
C GLY A 48 1.27 -7.42 -12.90
N ILE A 49 2.10 -7.99 -12.02
CA ILE A 49 2.24 -9.45 -11.87
C ILE A 49 0.96 -10.04 -11.25
N ALA A 50 0.41 -9.40 -10.21
CA ALA A 50 -0.83 -9.84 -9.59
C ALA A 50 -2.01 -9.82 -10.59
N THR A 51 -2.05 -8.83 -11.46
CA THR A 51 -3.04 -8.72 -12.54
C THR A 51 -2.98 -9.93 -13.48
N SER A 52 -1.78 -10.41 -13.83
CA SER A 52 -1.60 -11.56 -14.72
C SER A 52 -2.18 -12.84 -14.10
N TYR A 53 -2.04 -13.03 -12.79
CA TYR A 53 -2.65 -14.17 -12.08
C TYR A 53 -4.16 -14.08 -12.04
N VAL A 54 -4.71 -12.91 -11.67
CA VAL A 54 -6.17 -12.68 -11.63
C VAL A 54 -6.77 -12.87 -13.02
N LYS A 55 -6.10 -12.40 -14.08
CA LYS A 55 -6.53 -12.61 -15.46
C LYS A 55 -6.60 -14.09 -15.81
N ALA A 56 -5.57 -14.87 -15.46
CA ALA A 56 -5.52 -16.30 -15.74
C ALA A 56 -6.59 -17.08 -14.96
N ASP A 57 -6.77 -16.77 -13.68
CA ASP A 57 -7.71 -17.48 -12.81
C ASP A 57 -9.19 -17.24 -13.19
N PHE A 58 -9.52 -16.02 -13.61
CA PHE A 58 -10.90 -15.65 -13.99
C PHE A 58 -11.15 -15.63 -15.51
N GLY A 59 -10.15 -15.97 -16.33
CA GLY A 59 -10.30 -15.98 -17.79
C GLY A 59 -10.64 -14.61 -18.38
N LEU A 60 -10.11 -13.53 -17.80
CA LEU A 60 -10.45 -12.17 -18.19
C LEU A 60 -9.85 -11.78 -19.54
N SER A 61 -10.60 -10.98 -20.31
CA SER A 61 -10.05 -10.35 -21.51
C SER A 61 -8.92 -9.37 -21.17
N GLU A 62 -8.04 -9.08 -22.11
CA GLU A 62 -6.96 -8.10 -21.97
C GLU A 62 -7.48 -6.75 -21.50
N THR A 63 -8.62 -6.32 -22.03
CA THR A 63 -9.25 -5.05 -21.69
C THR A 63 -9.66 -4.99 -20.23
N ILE A 64 -10.34 -6.04 -19.72
CA ILE A 64 -10.79 -6.11 -18.32
C ILE A 64 -9.59 -6.24 -17.38
N ALA A 65 -8.60 -7.05 -17.75
CA ALA A 65 -7.39 -7.20 -16.95
C ALA A 65 -6.62 -5.86 -16.83
N GLY A 66 -6.59 -5.05 -17.88
CA GLY A 66 -5.96 -3.73 -17.87
C GLY A 66 -6.64 -2.72 -16.93
N PHE A 67 -7.92 -2.90 -16.58
CA PHE A 67 -8.60 -2.07 -15.59
C PHE A 67 -8.05 -2.26 -14.17
N LEU A 68 -7.55 -3.43 -13.82
CA LEU A 68 -7.03 -3.72 -12.48
C LEU A 68 -5.87 -2.79 -12.08
N PRO A 69 -4.75 -2.72 -12.84
CA PRO A 69 -3.68 -1.79 -12.53
C PRO A 69 -4.11 -0.33 -12.73
N SER A 70 -4.99 -0.05 -13.70
CA SER A 70 -5.49 1.31 -13.94
C SER A 70 -6.25 1.86 -12.74
N MET A 71 -6.96 1.03 -11.99
CA MET A 71 -7.61 1.43 -10.74
C MET A 71 -6.61 1.95 -9.71
N VAL A 72 -5.45 1.31 -9.57
CA VAL A 72 -4.41 1.75 -8.63
C VAL A 72 -3.93 3.15 -8.98
N PHE A 73 -3.63 3.40 -10.27
CA PHE A 73 -3.17 4.71 -10.74
C PHE A 73 -4.27 5.77 -10.70
N LEU A 74 -5.53 5.39 -10.93
CA LEU A 74 -6.67 6.29 -10.81
C LEU A 74 -6.80 6.85 -9.39
N TRP A 75 -6.68 5.97 -8.38
CA TRP A 75 -6.71 6.39 -6.98
C TRP A 75 -5.52 7.30 -6.64
N PHE A 76 -4.35 7.07 -7.24
CA PHE A 76 -3.22 7.98 -7.09
C PHE A 76 -3.56 9.38 -7.58
N LEU A 77 -4.14 9.50 -8.75
CA LEU A 77 -4.55 10.79 -9.32
C LEU A 77 -5.58 11.51 -8.44
N LEU A 78 -6.60 10.78 -7.96
CA LEU A 78 -7.70 11.36 -7.20
C LEU A 78 -7.32 11.72 -5.76
N LEU A 79 -6.47 10.92 -5.12
CA LEU A 79 -6.19 11.02 -3.70
C LEU A 79 -4.87 11.71 -3.34
N ALA A 80 -3.99 12.01 -4.28
CA ALA A 80 -2.70 12.63 -3.99
C ALA A 80 -2.88 13.96 -3.23
N VAL A 81 -3.77 14.83 -3.69
CA VAL A 81 -4.05 16.12 -3.05
C VAL A 81 -4.78 15.98 -1.72
N PRO A 82 -5.91 15.22 -1.64
CA PRO A 82 -6.57 14.96 -0.34
C PRO A 82 -5.64 14.31 0.69
N ALA A 83 -4.79 13.35 0.27
CA ALA A 83 -3.83 12.70 1.15
C ALA A 83 -2.80 13.68 1.72
N ALA A 84 -2.32 14.64 0.93
CA ALA A 84 -1.42 15.69 1.38
C ALA A 84 -2.08 16.60 2.42
N ILE A 85 -3.35 16.97 2.21
CA ILE A 85 -4.13 17.78 3.17
C ILE A 85 -4.33 16.98 4.47
N PHE A 86 -4.67 15.71 4.35
CA PHE A 86 -4.86 14.81 5.50
C PHE A 86 -3.57 14.65 6.31
N MET A 87 -2.44 14.47 5.63
CA MET A 87 -1.12 14.40 6.25
C MET A 87 -0.78 15.67 7.04
N ASN A 88 -1.09 16.86 6.50
CA ASN A 88 -0.83 18.12 7.17
C ASN A 88 -1.69 18.31 8.44
N ARG A 89 -2.88 17.71 8.50
CA ARG A 89 -3.78 17.80 9.66
C ARG A 89 -3.44 16.81 10.77
N ILE A 90 -3.12 15.57 10.43
CA ILE A 90 -2.96 14.46 11.39
C ILE A 90 -1.48 14.22 11.72
N GLY A 91 -0.59 14.68 10.84
CA GLY A 91 0.84 14.48 10.95
C GLY A 91 1.34 13.27 10.17
N ARG A 92 2.57 13.35 9.69
CA ARG A 92 3.20 12.38 8.77
C ARG A 92 3.19 10.96 9.32
N LYS A 93 3.61 10.77 10.59
CA LYS A 93 3.70 9.44 11.22
C LYS A 93 2.35 8.71 11.28
N LYS A 94 1.29 9.41 11.69
CA LYS A 94 -0.05 8.82 11.77
C LYS A 94 -0.60 8.49 10.38
N THR A 95 -0.30 9.32 9.39
CA THR A 95 -0.73 9.11 8.00
C THR A 95 -0.06 7.87 7.40
N VAL A 96 1.23 7.65 7.65
CA VAL A 96 1.93 6.42 7.26
C VAL A 96 1.29 5.18 7.91
N LEU A 97 0.97 5.25 9.21
CA LEU A 97 0.29 4.14 9.89
C LEU A 97 -1.08 3.82 9.28
N VAL A 98 -1.88 4.85 8.98
CA VAL A 98 -3.18 4.69 8.33
C VAL A 98 -3.03 4.07 6.95
N SER A 99 -2.07 4.52 6.14
CA SER A 99 -1.83 3.95 4.81
C SER A 99 -1.48 2.48 4.87
N MET A 100 -0.63 2.08 5.82
CA MET A 100 -0.25 0.69 6.02
C MET A 100 -1.44 -0.18 6.45
N LEU A 101 -2.29 0.32 7.36
CA LEU A 101 -3.50 -0.40 7.75
C LEU A 101 -4.44 -0.60 6.56
N VAL A 102 -4.67 0.42 5.74
CA VAL A 102 -5.49 0.31 4.52
C VAL A 102 -4.92 -0.73 3.56
N THR A 103 -3.61 -0.73 3.36
CA THR A 103 -2.93 -1.70 2.48
C THR A 103 -3.06 -3.13 3.02
N ILE A 104 -2.87 -3.33 4.34
CA ILE A 104 -3.02 -4.65 4.99
C ILE A 104 -4.45 -5.17 4.81
N VAL A 105 -5.46 -4.32 5.05
CA VAL A 105 -6.87 -4.69 4.85
C VAL A 105 -7.12 -5.09 3.39
N GLY A 106 -6.62 -4.29 2.43
CA GLY A 106 -6.71 -4.61 1.01
C GLY A 106 -6.09 -5.96 0.65
N MET A 107 -4.97 -6.32 1.27
CA MET A 107 -4.31 -7.61 1.03
C MET A 107 -5.03 -8.80 1.67
N ILE A 108 -5.75 -8.60 2.78
CA ILE A 108 -6.47 -9.67 3.48
C ILE A 108 -7.77 -10.05 2.78
N ILE A 109 -8.46 -9.10 2.15
CA ILE A 109 -9.78 -9.31 1.54
C ILE A 109 -9.81 -10.51 0.56
N PRO A 110 -8.87 -10.68 -0.39
CA PRO A 110 -8.87 -11.82 -1.31
C PRO A 110 -8.60 -13.17 -0.63
N PHE A 111 -8.11 -13.18 0.62
CA PHE A 111 -7.92 -14.42 1.38
C PHE A 111 -9.20 -14.94 2.01
N ILE A 112 -10.14 -14.05 2.32
CA ILE A 112 -11.42 -14.41 2.93
C ILE A 112 -12.35 -14.97 1.85
N ASP A 113 -12.42 -14.30 0.72
CA ASP A 113 -13.24 -14.71 -0.41
C ASP A 113 -12.55 -14.32 -1.73
N TYR A 114 -12.23 -15.31 -2.56
CA TYR A 114 -11.50 -15.11 -3.81
C TYR A 114 -12.46 -15.00 -4.99
N ASN A 115 -13.00 -13.81 -5.19
CA ASN A 115 -13.89 -13.43 -6.27
C ASN A 115 -13.34 -12.24 -7.05
N LEU A 116 -13.81 -12.05 -8.29
CA LEU A 116 -13.42 -10.90 -9.10
C LEU A 116 -13.72 -9.56 -8.38
N TYR A 117 -14.86 -9.46 -7.70
CA TYR A 117 -15.25 -8.26 -6.96
C TYR A 117 -14.32 -7.98 -5.77
N THR A 118 -13.95 -9.02 -5.03
CA THR A 118 -13.01 -8.88 -3.90
C THR A 118 -11.60 -8.51 -4.38
N CYS A 119 -11.18 -9.02 -5.53
CA CYS A 119 -9.94 -8.60 -6.17
C CYS A 119 -9.99 -7.12 -6.58
N LEU A 120 -11.07 -6.65 -7.20
CA LEU A 120 -11.22 -5.24 -7.56
C LEU A 120 -11.16 -4.31 -6.34
N ILE A 121 -11.84 -4.68 -5.26
CA ILE A 121 -11.80 -3.93 -3.99
C ILE A 121 -10.39 -3.93 -3.42
N ALA A 122 -9.70 -5.07 -3.45
CA ALA A 122 -8.32 -5.17 -2.99
C ALA A 122 -7.38 -4.26 -3.78
N PHE A 123 -7.46 -4.25 -5.11
CA PHE A 123 -6.68 -3.35 -5.96
C PHE A 123 -6.99 -1.87 -5.69
N ALA A 124 -8.27 -1.52 -5.47
CA ALA A 124 -8.66 -0.17 -5.09
C ALA A 124 -8.04 0.25 -3.75
N LEU A 125 -8.12 -0.60 -2.72
CA LEU A 125 -7.54 -0.35 -1.40
C LEU A 125 -6.01 -0.28 -1.45
N LEU A 126 -5.35 -1.12 -2.25
CA LEU A 126 -3.92 -1.04 -2.50
C LEU A 126 -3.54 0.30 -3.12
N GLY A 127 -4.30 0.77 -4.11
CA GLY A 127 -4.10 2.08 -4.73
C GLY A 127 -4.24 3.23 -3.74
N ILE A 128 -5.30 3.21 -2.91
CA ILE A 128 -5.54 4.20 -1.85
C ILE A 128 -4.38 4.19 -0.84
N GLY A 129 -4.05 3.01 -0.31
CA GLY A 129 -2.97 2.85 0.67
C GLY A 129 -1.63 3.31 0.13
N ASN A 130 -1.28 2.89 -1.10
CA ASN A 130 -0.02 3.27 -1.74
C ASN A 130 0.06 4.78 -1.98
N THR A 131 -1.03 5.42 -2.41
CA THR A 131 -1.07 6.88 -2.61
C THR A 131 -0.80 7.63 -1.31
N ILE A 132 -1.48 7.26 -0.23
CA ILE A 132 -1.31 7.89 1.08
C ILE A 132 0.12 7.67 1.59
N LEU A 133 0.67 6.46 1.37
CA LEU A 133 2.03 6.11 1.77
C LEU A 133 3.07 6.97 1.03
N GLN A 134 2.97 7.06 -0.30
CA GLN A 134 3.88 7.85 -1.13
C GLN A 134 3.90 9.32 -0.72
N VAL A 135 2.72 9.92 -0.56
CA VAL A 135 2.58 11.32 -0.17
C VAL A 135 3.19 11.57 1.22
N SER A 136 3.12 10.59 2.12
CA SER A 136 3.59 10.74 3.50
C SER A 136 5.08 10.45 3.68
N LEU A 137 5.66 9.56 2.86
CA LEU A 137 7.08 9.16 2.97
C LEU A 137 8.01 10.17 2.29
N ASN A 138 7.64 10.70 1.13
CA ASN A 138 8.51 11.61 0.38
C ASN A 138 9.00 12.79 1.22
N PRO A 139 8.16 13.49 2.01
CA PRO A 139 8.62 14.58 2.85
C PRO A 139 9.42 14.16 4.09
N LEU A 140 9.55 12.87 4.38
CA LEU A 140 10.36 12.39 5.51
C LEU A 140 11.85 12.28 5.16
N LEU A 141 12.18 12.33 3.87
CA LEU A 141 13.57 12.31 3.37
C LEU A 141 14.16 13.72 3.22
N THR A 142 13.33 14.76 3.25
CA THR A 142 13.75 16.17 3.16
C THR A 142 13.75 16.81 4.53
#